data_43d43b67802a4a21ad53147ed4c3b657
#
_entry.id   43d43b67802a4a21ad53147ed4c3b657
#
_cell.length_a   1.000
_cell.length_b   1.000
_cell.length_c   1.000
_cell.angle_alpha   90.00
_cell.angle_beta   90.00
_cell.angle_gamma   90.00
#
_symmetry.space_group_name_H-M   'P 1'
#
loop_
_entity.id
_entity.type
_entity.pdbx_description
1 polymer ?
#
loop_
_entity_poly.entity_id
_entity_poly.type
_entity_poly.pdbx_seq_one_letter_code
_entity_poly.pdbx_strand_id
1 'polypeptide(L)'
;MDKTNKKYKPYKPVSKDNRSWPSKVIENAPVWCSVDLRDGNQALIEPMGDERKKRMFSLLCKIGFKQIEIGFPAASQTDFDFTRYLINEKVIPSDVTIQVLTQARPEIIKRTFEALDGAPNAILHFYNSTSTLQRKVVFDKDKEGIKKIATDAAKLIKELSSKYKNTNWSFEYSPESFT
;
A
#
# COMPACT_ATOMS: atom_id res chain seq x y z
N MET A 1 3.41 -30.77 -11.37
CA MET A 1 3.50 -30.61 -9.89
C MET A 1 4.92 -30.30 -9.56
N ASP A 2 5.18 -29.13 -9.07
CA ASP A 2 6.51 -28.57 -8.85
C ASP A 2 7.23 -29.32 -7.72
N LYS A 3 8.43 -29.84 -8.00
CA LYS A 3 9.25 -30.59 -7.04
C LYS A 3 9.91 -29.70 -5.97
N THR A 4 9.80 -28.39 -6.11
CA THR A 4 10.41 -27.40 -5.20
C THR A 4 9.78 -27.38 -3.81
N ASN A 5 8.49 -27.73 -3.69
CA ASN A 5 7.77 -27.78 -2.41
C ASN A 5 8.19 -28.90 -1.45
N LYS A 6 9.02 -29.85 -1.90
CA LYS A 6 9.50 -30.95 -1.02
C LYS A 6 10.76 -30.61 -0.23
N LYS A 7 11.44 -29.51 -0.58
CA LYS A 7 12.70 -29.12 0.08
C LYS A 7 12.50 -28.57 1.48
N TYR A 8 11.39 -27.88 1.71
CA TYR A 8 11.07 -27.25 2.99
C TYR A 8 9.91 -27.97 3.65
N LYS A 9 10.11 -28.42 4.90
CA LYS A 9 9.03 -28.98 5.71
C LYS A 9 8.41 -27.87 6.54
N PRO A 10 7.06 -27.86 6.72
CA PRO A 10 6.41 -26.95 7.64
C PRO A 10 7.02 -27.06 9.03
N TYR A 11 7.19 -25.91 9.70
CA TYR A 11 7.62 -25.91 11.10
C TYR A 11 6.57 -26.64 11.94
N LYS A 12 7.02 -27.56 12.79
CA LYS A 12 6.12 -28.30 13.68
C LYS A 12 5.61 -27.36 14.78
N PRO A 13 4.30 -27.07 14.84
CA PRO A 13 3.76 -26.14 15.83
C PRO A 13 4.02 -26.64 17.25
N VAL A 14 4.35 -25.71 18.15
CA VAL A 14 4.41 -26.02 19.58
C VAL A 14 2.97 -26.18 20.09
N SER A 15 2.62 -27.37 20.57
CA SER A 15 1.33 -27.59 21.20
C SER A 15 1.29 -26.87 22.56
N LYS A 16 0.29 -26.02 22.74
CA LYS A 16 0.05 -25.33 24.01
C LYS A 16 -1.45 -25.16 24.19
N ASP A 17 -1.96 -25.61 25.33
CA ASP A 17 -3.39 -25.56 25.65
C ASP A 17 -3.89 -24.10 25.69
N ASN A 18 -5.16 -23.90 25.34
CA ASN A 18 -5.85 -22.61 25.36
C ASN A 18 -5.31 -21.54 24.37
N ARG A 19 -4.79 -21.95 23.23
CA ARG A 19 -4.38 -21.03 22.15
C ARG A 19 -5.46 -20.97 21.08
N SER A 20 -5.91 -19.74 20.71
CA SER A 20 -6.93 -19.57 19.67
C SER A 20 -6.33 -19.36 18.26
N TRP A 21 -5.51 -18.34 18.08
CA TRP A 21 -4.98 -17.99 16.76
C TRP A 21 -3.61 -18.59 16.40
N PRO A 22 -2.65 -18.84 17.37
CA PRO A 22 -1.32 -19.34 16.99
C PRO A 22 -1.31 -20.80 16.53
N SER A 23 -2.43 -21.52 16.66
CA SER A 23 -2.59 -22.89 16.15
C SER A 23 -3.03 -22.95 14.69
N LYS A 24 -3.35 -21.81 14.07
CA LYS A 24 -3.66 -21.73 12.64
C LYS A 24 -2.38 -21.89 11.83
N VAL A 25 -2.44 -22.73 10.81
CA VAL A 25 -1.33 -22.98 9.87
C VAL A 25 -1.62 -22.21 8.57
N ILE A 26 -0.60 -21.55 8.03
CA ILE A 26 -0.70 -20.92 6.71
C ILE A 26 -0.59 -22.01 5.65
N GLU A 27 -1.66 -22.27 4.92
CA GLU A 27 -1.74 -23.32 3.90
C GLU A 27 -1.59 -22.77 2.47
N ASN A 28 -1.87 -21.48 2.28
CA ASN A 28 -1.76 -20.82 1.00
C ASN A 28 -0.64 -19.78 1.03
N ALA A 29 0.02 -19.59 -0.12
CA ALA A 29 1.01 -18.53 -0.27
C ALA A 29 0.36 -17.15 -0.05
N PRO A 30 1.03 -16.21 0.62
CA PRO A 30 0.55 -14.83 0.75
C PRO A 30 0.54 -14.15 -0.61
N VAL A 31 -0.31 -13.16 -0.77
CA VAL A 31 -0.24 -12.25 -1.92
C VAL A 31 0.97 -11.34 -1.74
N TRP A 32 1.84 -11.32 -2.75
CA TRP A 32 3.02 -10.46 -2.76
C TRP A 32 2.66 -9.07 -3.33
N CYS A 33 3.03 -8.02 -2.58
CA CYS A 33 2.99 -6.65 -3.06
C CYS A 33 4.41 -6.20 -3.45
N SER A 34 4.60 -5.76 -4.71
CA SER A 34 5.85 -5.10 -5.11
C SER A 34 5.82 -3.65 -4.65
N VAL A 35 6.90 -3.21 -4.02
CA VAL A 35 7.14 -1.80 -3.63
C VAL A 35 8.26 -1.14 -4.44
N ASP A 36 8.70 -1.77 -5.52
CA ASP A 36 9.82 -1.31 -6.35
C ASP A 36 9.57 0.08 -6.95
N LEU A 37 8.32 0.36 -7.38
CA LEU A 37 7.94 1.64 -7.99
C LEU A 37 7.72 2.78 -6.98
N ARG A 38 7.57 2.48 -5.70
CA ARG A 38 7.44 3.50 -4.65
C ARG A 38 8.71 3.54 -3.80
N ASP A 39 8.90 2.61 -2.89
CA ASP A 39 9.99 2.60 -1.91
C ASP A 39 11.35 2.33 -2.60
N GLY A 40 11.38 1.37 -3.50
CA GLY A 40 12.56 1.09 -4.31
C GLY A 40 12.95 2.27 -5.18
N ASN A 41 11.99 2.90 -5.86
CA ASN A 41 12.24 4.10 -6.68
C ASN A 41 12.71 5.29 -5.84
N GLN A 42 12.16 5.45 -4.65
CA GLN A 42 12.53 6.53 -3.72
C GLN A 42 13.99 6.41 -3.24
N ALA A 43 14.52 5.20 -3.19
CA ALA A 43 15.90 4.94 -2.77
C ALA A 43 16.95 5.17 -3.89
N LEU A 44 16.52 5.39 -5.13
CA LEU A 44 17.43 5.65 -6.25
C LEU A 44 18.00 7.07 -6.18
N ILE A 45 19.30 7.22 -6.54
CA ILE A 45 19.94 8.53 -6.68
C ILE A 45 19.23 9.35 -7.75
N GLU A 46 18.87 8.71 -8.87
CA GLU A 46 18.03 9.28 -9.93
C GLU A 46 16.72 8.48 -10.00
N PRO A 47 15.62 8.99 -9.42
CA PRO A 47 14.31 8.34 -9.50
C PRO A 47 13.88 8.09 -10.95
N MET A 48 13.10 7.03 -11.15
CA MET A 48 12.60 6.67 -12.47
C MET A 48 11.66 7.76 -13.01
N GLY A 49 11.95 8.24 -14.23
CA GLY A 49 11.01 9.02 -15.00
C GLY A 49 9.89 8.16 -15.58
N ASP A 50 8.92 8.80 -16.23
CA ASP A 50 7.68 8.21 -16.72
C ASP A 50 7.90 6.92 -17.54
N GLU A 51 8.76 6.95 -18.56
CA GLU A 51 9.01 5.79 -19.42
C GLU A 51 9.62 4.58 -18.67
N ARG A 52 10.50 4.84 -17.69
CA ARG A 52 11.08 3.78 -16.86
C ARG A 52 10.01 3.18 -15.94
N LYS A 53 9.13 4.01 -15.35
CA LYS A 53 8.02 3.54 -14.52
C LYS A 53 7.04 2.67 -15.32
N LYS A 54 6.67 3.07 -16.53
CA LYS A 54 5.79 2.28 -17.42
C LYS A 54 6.40 0.91 -17.72
N ARG A 55 7.69 0.88 -18.08
CA ARG A 55 8.41 -0.37 -18.34
C ARG A 55 8.49 -1.27 -17.11
N MET A 56 8.78 -0.68 -15.94
CA MET A 56 8.86 -1.42 -14.68
C MET A 56 7.52 -2.00 -14.29
N PHE A 57 6.44 -1.22 -14.38
CA PHE A 57 5.08 -1.70 -14.11
C PHE A 57 4.72 -2.90 -15.00
N SER A 58 4.97 -2.79 -16.31
CA SER A 58 4.77 -3.89 -17.26
C SER A 58 5.57 -5.14 -16.89
N LEU A 59 6.83 -4.96 -16.46
CA LEU A 59 7.68 -6.07 -16.02
C LEU A 59 7.11 -6.75 -14.77
N LEU A 60 6.71 -5.97 -13.76
CA LEU A 60 6.13 -6.50 -12.51
C LEU A 60 4.86 -7.31 -12.78
N CYS A 61 3.98 -6.82 -13.66
CA CYS A 61 2.81 -7.57 -14.11
C CYS A 61 3.20 -8.89 -14.80
N LYS A 62 4.23 -8.88 -15.67
CA LYS A 62 4.74 -10.09 -16.36
C LYS A 62 5.38 -11.10 -15.40
N ILE A 63 6.05 -10.64 -14.35
CA ILE A 63 6.58 -11.50 -13.27
C ILE A 63 5.43 -12.19 -12.53
N GLY A 64 4.27 -11.55 -12.46
CA GLY A 64 3.07 -12.12 -11.84
C GLY A 64 2.65 -11.49 -10.53
N PHE A 65 3.19 -10.31 -10.16
CA PHE A 65 2.71 -9.56 -9.00
C PHE A 65 1.24 -9.19 -9.17
N LYS A 66 0.46 -9.39 -8.09
CA LYS A 66 -0.98 -9.09 -8.05
C LYS A 66 -1.30 -7.83 -7.27
N GLN A 67 -0.35 -7.34 -6.49
CA GLN A 67 -0.40 -6.05 -5.83
C GLN A 67 0.90 -5.30 -6.15
N ILE A 68 0.78 -4.04 -6.55
CA ILE A 68 1.94 -3.21 -6.94
C ILE A 68 1.74 -1.80 -6.37
N GLU A 69 2.61 -1.39 -5.46
CA GLU A 69 2.64 -0.03 -4.93
C GLU A 69 3.39 0.87 -5.92
N ILE A 70 2.64 1.74 -6.61
CA ILE A 70 3.10 2.44 -7.81
C ILE A 70 3.70 3.81 -7.54
N GLY A 71 3.50 4.38 -6.35
CA GLY A 71 4.05 5.68 -6.01
C GLY A 71 3.30 6.41 -4.90
N PHE A 72 3.56 7.73 -4.80
CA PHE A 72 2.91 8.64 -3.88
C PHE A 72 2.32 9.83 -4.66
N PRO A 73 1.15 9.65 -5.28
CA PRO A 73 0.60 10.62 -6.24
C PRO A 73 0.31 12.01 -5.67
N ALA A 74 0.06 12.11 -4.36
CA ALA A 74 -0.16 13.41 -3.73
C ALA A 74 1.13 14.17 -3.39
N ALA A 75 2.29 13.52 -3.41
CA ALA A 75 3.59 14.14 -3.13
C ALA A 75 4.36 14.55 -4.39
N SER A 76 4.04 13.97 -5.55
CA SER A 76 4.78 14.17 -6.79
C SER A 76 3.84 14.22 -7.99
N GLN A 77 4.00 15.24 -8.84
CA GLN A 77 3.23 15.32 -10.09
C GLN A 77 3.55 14.16 -11.02
N THR A 78 4.81 13.72 -11.07
CA THR A 78 5.21 12.52 -11.85
C THR A 78 4.44 11.27 -11.40
N ASP A 79 4.27 11.06 -10.10
CA ASP A 79 3.52 9.91 -9.58
C ASP A 79 2.02 10.07 -9.84
N PHE A 80 1.50 11.29 -9.77
CA PHE A 80 0.12 11.58 -10.12
C PHE A 80 -0.16 11.25 -11.58
N ASP A 81 0.66 11.78 -12.48
CA ASP A 81 0.50 11.59 -13.93
C ASP A 81 0.67 10.12 -14.31
N PHE A 82 1.63 9.43 -13.70
CA PHE A 82 1.82 8.00 -13.90
C PHE A 82 0.61 7.18 -13.44
N THR A 83 0.04 7.50 -12.28
CA THR A 83 -1.18 6.86 -11.78
C THR A 83 -2.34 7.08 -12.74
N ARG A 84 -2.53 8.31 -13.21
CA ARG A 84 -3.57 8.65 -14.20
C ARG A 84 -3.34 7.96 -15.55
N TYR A 85 -2.10 7.87 -15.99
CA TYR A 85 -1.75 7.12 -17.22
C TYR A 85 -2.20 5.67 -17.11
N LEU A 86 -1.85 4.96 -16.03
CA LEU A 86 -2.22 3.56 -15.86
C LEU A 86 -3.74 3.34 -15.94
N ILE A 87 -4.51 4.27 -15.37
CA ILE A 87 -5.97 4.19 -15.32
C ILE A 87 -6.60 4.58 -16.68
N ASN A 88 -6.19 5.71 -17.24
CA ASN A 88 -6.78 6.27 -18.44
C ASN A 88 -6.50 5.39 -19.67
N GLU A 89 -5.28 4.86 -19.78
CA GLU A 89 -4.88 3.95 -20.87
C GLU A 89 -5.30 2.50 -20.63
N LYS A 90 -5.95 2.21 -19.49
CA LYS A 90 -6.46 0.88 -19.13
C LYS A 90 -5.40 -0.22 -19.20
N VAL A 91 -4.17 0.11 -18.81
CA VAL A 91 -3.04 -0.83 -18.85
C VAL A 91 -2.91 -1.70 -17.60
N ILE A 92 -3.79 -1.51 -16.61
CA ILE A 92 -3.83 -2.32 -15.38
C ILE A 92 -4.55 -3.63 -15.70
N PRO A 93 -3.87 -4.80 -15.57
CA PRO A 93 -4.53 -6.09 -15.74
C PRO A 93 -5.68 -6.27 -14.73
N SER A 94 -6.74 -6.97 -15.13
CA SER A 94 -7.95 -7.16 -14.32
C SER A 94 -7.69 -7.87 -12.97
N ASP A 95 -6.62 -8.66 -12.89
CA ASP A 95 -6.19 -9.40 -11.72
C ASP A 95 -5.08 -8.70 -10.91
N VAL A 96 -4.76 -7.45 -11.25
CA VAL A 96 -3.77 -6.62 -10.54
C VAL A 96 -4.48 -5.50 -9.79
N THR A 97 -4.09 -5.31 -8.55
CA THR A 97 -4.51 -4.18 -7.70
C THR A 97 -3.35 -3.20 -7.58
N ILE A 98 -3.57 -1.95 -7.95
CA ILE A 98 -2.58 -0.89 -7.70
C ILE A 98 -2.70 -0.38 -6.28
N GLN A 99 -1.56 -0.07 -5.67
CA GLN A 99 -1.48 0.53 -4.34
C GLN A 99 -0.77 1.88 -4.43
N VAL A 100 -1.17 2.83 -3.63
CA VAL A 100 -0.49 4.12 -3.50
C VAL A 100 -0.37 4.55 -2.06
N LEU A 101 0.73 5.21 -1.74
CA LEU A 101 0.98 5.76 -0.41
C LEU A 101 0.29 7.13 -0.25
N THR A 102 -0.17 7.42 0.96
CA THR A 102 -0.67 8.75 1.35
C THR A 102 -0.41 9.02 2.84
N GLN A 103 -0.10 10.25 3.18
CA GLN A 103 -0.06 10.66 4.59
C GLN A 103 -1.47 10.80 5.16
N ALA A 104 -1.62 10.58 6.47
CA ALA A 104 -2.88 10.77 7.20
C ALA A 104 -3.21 12.27 7.39
N ARG A 105 -3.32 13.02 6.27
CA ARG A 105 -3.64 14.44 6.19
C ARG A 105 -4.77 14.66 5.19
N PRO A 106 -5.82 15.43 5.55
CA PRO A 106 -7.03 15.52 4.73
C PRO A 106 -6.79 15.96 3.28
N GLU A 107 -5.93 16.94 3.05
CA GLU A 107 -5.62 17.46 1.72
C GLU A 107 -4.88 16.43 0.85
N ILE A 108 -3.94 15.69 1.47
CA ILE A 108 -3.16 14.64 0.81
C ILE A 108 -4.06 13.43 0.47
N ILE A 109 -4.93 13.04 1.39
CA ILE A 109 -5.90 11.96 1.17
C ILE A 109 -6.84 12.31 0.00
N LYS A 110 -7.40 13.52 -0.03
CA LYS A 110 -8.28 13.96 -1.13
C LYS A 110 -7.57 13.88 -2.47
N ARG A 111 -6.34 14.41 -2.55
CA ARG A 111 -5.53 14.37 -3.78
C ARG A 111 -5.24 12.93 -4.23
N THR A 112 -5.05 12.02 -3.29
CA THR A 112 -4.85 10.59 -3.57
C THR A 112 -6.11 9.96 -4.18
N PHE A 113 -7.31 10.29 -3.67
CA PHE A 113 -8.56 9.84 -4.26
C PHE A 113 -8.76 10.36 -5.69
N GLU A 114 -8.43 11.63 -5.95
CA GLU A 114 -8.45 12.20 -7.31
C GLU A 114 -7.53 11.41 -8.27
N ALA A 115 -6.33 11.03 -7.79
CA ALA A 115 -5.39 10.26 -8.60
C ALA A 115 -5.90 8.85 -8.93
N LEU A 116 -6.60 8.21 -8.01
CA LEU A 116 -7.09 6.83 -8.14
C LEU A 116 -8.48 6.70 -8.75
N ASP A 117 -9.17 7.81 -9.02
CA ASP A 117 -10.53 7.77 -9.56
C ASP A 117 -10.61 6.97 -10.86
N GLY A 118 -11.50 5.98 -10.90
CA GLY A 118 -11.67 5.08 -12.02
C GLY A 118 -10.70 3.89 -12.09
N ALA A 119 -9.83 3.71 -11.11
CA ALA A 119 -9.02 2.49 -11.01
C ALA A 119 -9.93 1.27 -10.78
N PRO A 120 -9.72 0.12 -11.48
CA PRO A 120 -10.55 -1.06 -11.27
C PRO A 120 -10.48 -1.58 -9.82
N ASN A 121 -9.28 -1.74 -9.29
CA ASN A 121 -9.00 -2.15 -7.92
C ASN A 121 -7.87 -1.27 -7.37
N ALA A 122 -8.04 -0.70 -6.19
CA ALA A 122 -7.03 0.13 -5.56
C ALA A 122 -6.90 -0.13 -4.06
N ILE A 123 -5.66 -0.14 -3.58
CA ILE A 123 -5.32 -0.07 -2.16
C ILE A 123 -4.84 1.35 -1.88
N LEU A 124 -5.52 2.05 -0.98
CA LEU A 124 -5.05 3.29 -0.43
C LEU A 124 -4.30 2.97 0.87
N HIS A 125 -2.97 3.06 0.80
CA HIS A 125 -2.08 2.81 1.93
C HIS A 125 -1.80 4.14 2.64
N PHE A 126 -2.33 4.33 3.83
CA PHE A 126 -2.13 5.55 4.60
C PHE A 126 -1.28 5.32 5.84
N TYR A 127 -0.54 6.33 6.25
CA TYR A 127 0.36 6.26 7.38
C TYR A 127 0.44 7.56 8.18
N ASN A 128 0.86 7.44 9.41
CA ASN A 128 1.41 8.52 10.21
C ASN A 128 2.48 7.99 11.17
N SER A 129 3.43 8.85 11.50
CA SER A 129 4.52 8.50 12.39
C SER A 129 4.05 8.38 13.83
N THR A 130 4.62 7.41 14.55
CA THR A 130 4.17 7.05 15.92
C THR A 130 5.29 7.08 16.97
N SER A 131 6.56 7.24 16.57
CA SER A 131 7.69 7.24 17.49
C SER A 131 7.62 8.35 18.54
N THR A 132 8.23 8.13 19.69
CA THR A 132 8.26 9.12 20.78
C THR A 132 8.89 10.44 20.35
N LEU A 133 9.97 10.39 19.53
CA LEU A 133 10.64 11.57 19.02
C LEU A 133 9.71 12.38 18.10
N GLN A 134 9.10 11.73 17.12
CA GLN A 134 8.23 12.40 16.14
C GLN A 134 6.96 12.96 16.81
N ARG A 135 6.38 12.25 17.78
CA ARG A 135 5.25 12.77 18.56
C ARG A 135 5.59 14.09 19.24
N LYS A 136 6.78 14.20 19.87
CA LYS A 136 7.20 15.39 20.61
C LYS A 136 7.66 16.52 19.70
N VAL A 137 8.49 16.21 18.68
CA VAL A 137 9.20 17.24 17.90
C VAL A 137 8.43 17.65 16.66
N VAL A 138 7.75 16.72 15.99
CA VAL A 138 7.06 16.99 14.72
C VAL A 138 5.60 17.36 14.94
N PHE A 139 4.91 16.59 15.78
CA PHE A 139 3.44 16.73 15.92
C PHE A 139 3.04 17.52 17.17
N ASP A 140 3.93 17.66 18.15
CA ASP A 140 3.60 18.20 19.48
C ASP A 140 2.32 17.56 20.06
N LYS A 141 2.30 16.22 20.09
CA LYS A 141 1.15 15.41 20.50
C LYS A 141 1.55 14.24 21.39
N ASP A 142 0.66 13.91 22.29
CA ASP A 142 0.72 12.68 23.07
C ASP A 142 0.25 11.45 22.24
N LYS A 143 0.18 10.28 22.87
CA LYS A 143 -0.25 9.04 22.23
C LYS A 143 -1.69 9.14 21.71
N GLU A 144 -2.58 9.76 22.47
CA GLU A 144 -3.99 9.88 22.09
C GLU A 144 -4.15 10.84 20.90
N GLY A 145 -3.39 11.94 20.86
CA GLY A 145 -3.35 12.84 19.72
C GLY A 145 -2.86 12.17 18.44
N ILE A 146 -1.87 11.28 18.52
CA ILE A 146 -1.39 10.50 17.37
C ILE A 146 -2.41 9.46 16.93
N LYS A 147 -3.05 8.74 17.84
CA LYS A 147 -4.16 7.83 17.50
C LYS A 147 -5.31 8.56 16.82
N LYS A 148 -5.61 9.79 17.29
CA LYS A 148 -6.64 10.63 16.69
C LYS A 148 -6.34 10.96 15.22
N ILE A 149 -5.10 11.25 14.87
CA ILE A 149 -4.69 11.47 13.46
C ILE A 149 -5.08 10.25 12.60
N ALA A 150 -4.70 9.04 13.03
CA ALA A 150 -5.00 7.81 12.31
C ALA A 150 -6.51 7.55 12.18
N THR A 151 -7.25 7.73 13.28
CA THR A 151 -8.70 7.47 13.29
C THR A 151 -9.49 8.49 12.49
N ASP A 152 -9.10 9.76 12.51
CA ASP A 152 -9.74 10.80 11.71
C ASP A 152 -9.45 10.59 10.20
N ALA A 153 -8.21 10.20 9.85
CA ALA A 153 -7.87 9.84 8.49
C ALA A 153 -8.68 8.62 8.00
N ALA A 154 -8.79 7.57 8.81
CA ALA A 154 -9.59 6.39 8.47
C ALA A 154 -11.07 6.71 8.24
N LYS A 155 -11.66 7.60 9.07
CA LYS A 155 -13.04 8.07 8.88
C LYS A 155 -13.21 8.83 7.57
N LEU A 156 -12.29 9.75 7.26
CA LEU A 156 -12.31 10.52 6.02
C LEU A 156 -12.16 9.61 4.80
N ILE A 157 -11.22 8.65 4.85
CA ILE A 157 -11.01 7.66 3.78
C ILE A 157 -12.29 6.86 3.53
N LYS A 158 -12.94 6.37 4.59
CA LYS A 158 -14.22 5.65 4.49
C LYS A 158 -15.33 6.52 3.90
N GLU A 159 -15.41 7.79 4.27
CA GLU A 159 -16.39 8.72 3.69
C GLU A 159 -16.11 8.93 2.18
N LEU A 160 -14.87 9.24 1.83
CA LEU A 160 -14.51 9.50 0.43
C LEU A 160 -14.70 8.26 -0.45
N SER A 161 -14.34 7.07 0.01
CA SER A 161 -14.52 5.84 -0.76
C SER A 161 -15.98 5.59 -1.16
N SER A 162 -16.93 6.04 -0.36
CA SER A 162 -18.35 5.95 -0.70
C SER A 162 -18.77 6.88 -1.84
N LYS A 163 -17.99 7.94 -2.12
CA LYS A 163 -18.23 8.90 -3.21
C LYS A 163 -17.58 8.43 -4.52
N TYR A 164 -16.42 7.77 -4.44
CA TYR A 164 -15.66 7.25 -5.60
C TYR A 164 -16.06 5.79 -5.91
N LYS A 165 -17.28 5.60 -6.43
CA LYS A 165 -17.93 4.29 -6.59
C LYS A 165 -17.39 3.43 -7.74
N ASN A 166 -16.59 4.02 -8.63
CA ASN A 166 -16.06 3.33 -9.81
C ASN A 166 -14.79 2.51 -9.52
N THR A 167 -14.35 2.50 -8.27
CA THR A 167 -13.14 1.80 -7.82
C THR A 167 -13.50 0.81 -6.72
N ASN A 168 -12.99 -0.42 -6.82
CA ASN A 168 -13.05 -1.39 -5.74
C ASN A 168 -11.93 -1.09 -4.73
N TRP A 169 -12.31 -0.58 -3.55
CA TRP A 169 -11.37 -0.07 -2.55
C TRP A 169 -10.95 -1.10 -1.53
N SER A 170 -9.64 -1.13 -1.27
CA SER A 170 -9.03 -1.71 -0.08
C SER A 170 -8.18 -0.67 0.63
N PHE A 171 -7.96 -0.85 1.94
CA PHE A 171 -7.23 0.11 2.75
C PHE A 171 -6.15 -0.60 3.56
N GLU A 172 -4.98 0.05 3.63
CA GLU A 172 -3.87 -0.38 4.45
C GLU A 172 -3.44 0.78 5.36
N TYR A 173 -3.12 0.48 6.61
CA TYR A 173 -2.60 1.46 7.55
C TYR A 173 -1.26 1.02 8.12
N SER A 174 -0.27 1.92 8.08
CA SER A 174 1.04 1.72 8.69
C SER A 174 1.31 2.73 9.80
N PRO A 175 1.50 2.25 11.05
CA PRO A 175 2.05 3.08 12.12
C PRO A 175 3.57 3.24 11.92
N GLU A 176 3.99 4.26 11.20
CA GLU A 176 5.39 4.49 10.85
C GLU A 176 6.25 4.68 12.11
N SER A 177 7.48 4.14 12.08
CA SER A 177 8.43 4.22 13.20
C SER A 177 7.82 3.74 14.53
N PHE A 178 7.19 2.56 14.49
CA PHE A 178 6.44 2.00 15.63
C PHE A 178 7.34 1.57 16.78
N THR A 179 8.58 1.20 16.52
CA THR A 179 9.57 0.76 17.52
C THR A 179 10.43 1.90 18.05
#